data_c37f0948286b8c3e9e77ff2c455556af
#
_entry.id   c37f0948286b8c3e9e77ff2c455556af
#
_cell.length_a   1.000
_cell.length_b   1.000
_cell.length_c   1.000
_cell.angle_alpha   90.00
_cell.angle_beta   90.00
_cell.angle_gamma   90.00
#
_symmetry.space_group_name_H-M   'P 1'
#
loop_
_entity.id
_entity.type
_entity.pdbx_description
1 polymer ?
#
loop_
_entity_poly.entity_id
_entity_poly.type
_entity_poly.pdbx_seq_one_letter_code
_entity_poly.pdbx_strand_id
1 'polypeptide(L)'
;MFFVFIVYTKKALTLWKFNRYIVTTDIVKEKVRGILDSYLEINNHRKTTERFAILDAVYDMQGHFSLEELGEKMSKDNFRVSRATLYNTMRLFIELRLVVRHRFIGQTKYEACYNNDEHIHQICTVCGAVTEIESTPITTAIAETKFTRFRKDGFSLYIY
;
A
#
# COMPACT_ATOMS: atom_id res chain seq x y z
N MET A 1 31.87 10.87 -37.99
CA MET A 1 30.73 11.17 -37.04
C MET A 1 29.82 9.93 -37.04
N PHE A 2 30.09 9.00 -36.13
CA PHE A 2 29.34 7.74 -36.04
C PHE A 2 28.20 7.90 -35.07
N PHE A 3 26.96 7.87 -35.56
CA PHE A 3 25.77 7.76 -34.75
C PHE A 3 25.59 6.31 -34.30
N VAL A 4 25.85 6.02 -33.04
CA VAL A 4 25.48 4.73 -32.44
C VAL A 4 23.98 4.79 -32.09
N PHE A 5 23.14 4.16 -32.90
CA PHE A 5 21.75 3.90 -32.56
C PHE A 5 21.71 2.77 -31.52
N ILE A 6 21.52 3.12 -30.25
CA ILE A 6 21.22 2.13 -29.21
C ILE A 6 19.76 1.71 -29.39
N VAL A 7 19.55 0.56 -30.02
CA VAL A 7 18.24 -0.08 -30.10
C VAL A 7 17.95 -0.70 -28.74
N TYR A 8 17.20 0.04 -27.89
CA TYR A 8 16.65 -0.54 -26.67
C TYR A 8 15.56 -1.54 -27.06
N THR A 9 15.86 -2.83 -26.94
CA THR A 9 14.87 -3.88 -27.15
C THR A 9 13.80 -3.80 -26.02
N LYS A 10 12.54 -4.07 -26.35
CA LYS A 10 11.41 -4.10 -25.36
C LYS A 10 11.75 -4.93 -24.12
N LYS A 11 12.58 -5.97 -24.27
CA LYS A 11 13.04 -6.88 -23.21
C LYS A 11 13.98 -6.20 -22.19
N ALA A 12 14.83 -5.28 -22.64
CA ALA A 12 15.72 -4.51 -21.75
C ALA A 12 14.95 -3.48 -20.92
N LEU A 13 13.93 -2.83 -21.50
CA LEU A 13 13.05 -1.91 -20.79
C LEU A 13 12.20 -2.62 -19.71
N THR A 14 11.76 -3.85 -19.99
CA THR A 14 10.98 -4.66 -19.03
C THR A 14 11.84 -5.10 -17.85
N LEU A 15 13.07 -5.54 -18.10
CA LEU A 15 14.04 -5.91 -17.06
C LEU A 15 14.47 -4.70 -16.21
N TRP A 16 14.67 -3.54 -16.81
CA TRP A 16 15.01 -2.30 -16.08
C TRP A 16 13.86 -1.82 -15.18
N LYS A 17 12.63 -1.83 -15.67
CA LYS A 17 11.43 -1.52 -14.88
C LYS A 17 11.24 -2.52 -13.74
N PHE A 18 11.41 -3.81 -14.01
CA PHE A 18 11.29 -4.86 -13.01
C PHE A 18 12.35 -4.73 -11.90
N ASN A 19 13.61 -4.50 -12.26
CA ASN A 19 14.71 -4.34 -11.29
C ASN A 19 14.51 -3.06 -10.45
N ARG A 20 14.09 -1.95 -11.05
CA ARG A 20 13.78 -0.71 -10.32
C ARG A 20 12.61 -0.89 -9.35
N TYR A 21 11.59 -1.64 -9.74
CA TYR A 21 10.45 -1.96 -8.90
C TYR A 21 10.86 -2.76 -7.66
N ILE A 22 11.67 -3.80 -7.82
CA ILE A 22 12.16 -4.63 -6.69
C ILE A 22 12.97 -3.77 -5.71
N VAL A 23 13.94 -3.01 -6.18
CA VAL A 23 14.78 -2.15 -5.33
C VAL A 23 13.94 -1.12 -4.56
N THR A 24 12.90 -0.55 -5.19
CA THR A 24 12.01 0.41 -4.52
C THR A 24 11.18 -0.27 -3.45
N THR A 25 10.68 -1.48 -3.71
CA THR A 25 9.87 -2.25 -2.75
C THR A 25 10.68 -2.63 -1.52
N ASP A 26 11.93 -3.08 -1.69
CA ASP A 26 12.80 -3.46 -0.57
C ASP A 26 13.12 -2.26 0.34
N ILE A 27 13.42 -1.10 -0.25
CA ILE A 27 13.66 0.14 0.50
C ILE A 27 12.40 0.58 1.28
N VAL A 28 11.23 0.46 0.66
CA VAL A 28 9.95 0.77 1.31
C VAL A 28 9.70 -0.19 2.48
N LYS A 29 9.90 -1.49 2.28
CA LYS A 29 9.75 -2.50 3.34
C LYS A 29 10.68 -2.23 4.53
N GLU A 30 11.94 -1.91 4.28
CA GLU A 30 12.88 -1.56 5.34
C GLU A 30 12.40 -0.36 6.17
N LYS A 31 11.93 0.69 5.49
CA LYS A 31 11.40 1.88 6.17
C LYS A 31 10.16 1.60 7.01
N VAL A 32 9.18 0.88 6.47
CA VAL A 32 7.95 0.59 7.21
C VAL A 32 8.20 -0.39 8.36
N ARG A 33 9.16 -1.30 8.23
CA ARG A 33 9.65 -2.13 9.34
C ARG A 33 10.26 -1.29 10.44
N GLY A 34 11.07 -0.30 10.11
CA GLY A 34 11.65 0.66 11.07
C GLY A 34 10.57 1.47 11.79
N ILE A 35 9.52 1.93 11.11
CA ILE A 35 8.38 2.64 11.72
C ILE A 35 7.66 1.72 12.72
N LEU A 36 7.35 0.49 12.32
CA LEU A 36 6.69 -0.48 13.20
C LEU A 36 7.55 -0.81 14.41
N ASP A 37 8.83 -1.09 14.19
CA ASP A 37 9.78 -1.45 15.24
C ASP A 37 9.89 -0.34 16.30
N SER A 38 10.10 0.90 15.87
CA SER A 38 10.18 2.08 16.75
C SER A 38 8.89 2.30 17.54
N TYR A 39 7.73 2.15 16.91
CA TYR A 39 6.46 2.28 17.61
C TYR A 39 6.28 1.21 18.68
N LEU A 40 6.59 -0.04 18.36
CA LEU A 40 6.48 -1.15 19.31
C LEU A 40 7.40 -0.95 20.52
N GLU A 41 8.60 -0.44 20.30
CA GLU A 41 9.57 -0.14 21.36
C GLU A 41 9.10 0.99 22.26
N ILE A 42 8.75 2.13 21.70
CA ILE A 42 8.29 3.33 22.44
C ILE A 42 7.06 3.02 23.30
N ASN A 43 6.14 2.19 22.79
CA ASN A 43 4.90 1.86 23.48
C ASN A 43 4.98 0.56 24.32
N ASN A 44 6.16 -0.01 24.49
CA ASN A 44 6.38 -1.27 25.22
C ASN A 44 5.50 -2.43 24.70
N HIS A 45 5.24 -2.45 23.41
CA HIS A 45 4.50 -3.53 22.76
C HIS A 45 5.44 -4.66 22.36
N ARG A 46 4.95 -5.91 22.45
CA ARG A 46 5.73 -7.08 22.06
C ARG A 46 6.03 -7.06 20.56
N LYS A 47 7.33 -7.14 20.22
CA LYS A 47 7.81 -7.37 18.86
C LYS A 47 7.65 -8.85 18.54
N THR A 48 6.72 -9.20 17.65
CA THR A 48 6.46 -10.59 17.28
C THR A 48 6.75 -10.81 15.80
N THR A 49 7.22 -12.01 15.48
CA THR A 49 7.53 -12.41 14.09
C THR A 49 6.32 -12.28 13.18
N GLU A 50 5.11 -12.60 13.72
CA GLU A 50 3.87 -12.50 12.97
C GLU A 50 3.58 -11.07 12.49
N ARG A 51 3.81 -10.05 13.33
CA ARG A 51 3.58 -8.65 12.93
C ARG A 51 4.47 -8.23 11.76
N PHE A 52 5.73 -8.59 11.79
CA PHE A 52 6.65 -8.27 10.70
C PHE A 52 6.37 -9.08 9.44
N ALA A 53 6.03 -10.36 9.58
CA ALA A 53 5.64 -11.19 8.44
C ALA A 53 4.34 -10.69 7.77
N ILE A 54 3.34 -10.25 8.55
CA ILE A 54 2.12 -9.65 8.02
C ILE A 54 2.45 -8.33 7.31
N LEU A 55 3.35 -7.50 7.86
CA LEU A 55 3.77 -6.25 7.22
C LEU A 55 4.41 -6.50 5.86
N ASP A 56 5.34 -7.45 5.78
CA ASP A 56 5.99 -7.81 4.53
C ASP A 56 4.98 -8.32 3.50
N ALA A 57 4.07 -9.20 3.93
CA ALA A 57 3.03 -9.73 3.05
C ALA A 57 2.10 -8.62 2.52
N VAL A 58 1.75 -7.62 3.35
CA VAL A 58 0.97 -6.44 2.93
C VAL A 58 1.69 -5.66 1.84
N TYR A 59 2.99 -5.42 1.99
CA TYR A 59 3.79 -4.68 1.01
C TYR A 59 4.20 -5.51 -0.20
N ASP A 60 3.89 -6.80 -0.23
CA ASP A 60 3.94 -7.67 -1.41
C ASP A 60 2.61 -7.74 -2.18
N MET A 61 1.51 -7.33 -1.53
CA MET A 61 0.22 -7.21 -2.21
C MET A 61 0.23 -5.98 -3.13
N GLN A 62 -0.37 -6.12 -4.30
CA GLN A 62 -0.56 -5.01 -5.23
C GLN A 62 -2.00 -4.52 -5.16
N GLY A 63 -2.18 -3.19 -5.13
CA GLY A 63 -3.50 -2.56 -5.10
C GLY A 63 -4.32 -2.94 -3.86
N HIS A 64 -5.62 -3.12 -4.05
CA HIS A 64 -6.57 -3.37 -2.97
C HIS A 64 -6.75 -4.85 -2.67
N PHE A 65 -6.66 -5.24 -1.40
CA PHE A 65 -6.82 -6.62 -0.94
C PHE A 65 -7.75 -6.74 0.27
N SER A 66 -8.35 -7.90 0.46
CA SER A 66 -9.13 -8.27 1.65
C SER A 66 -8.24 -8.98 2.69
N LEU A 67 -8.75 -9.13 3.91
CA LEU A 67 -8.06 -9.94 4.94
C LEU A 67 -7.98 -11.42 4.56
N GLU A 68 -8.96 -11.90 3.83
CA GLU A 68 -9.00 -13.25 3.31
C GLU A 68 -7.86 -13.48 2.30
N GLU A 69 -7.73 -12.60 1.31
CA GLU A 69 -6.66 -12.65 0.31
C GLU A 69 -5.27 -12.56 0.96
N LEU A 70 -5.10 -11.71 1.97
CA LEU A 70 -3.85 -11.61 2.74
C LEU A 70 -3.55 -12.91 3.50
N GLY A 71 -4.56 -13.51 4.15
CA GLY A 71 -4.42 -14.77 4.85
C GLY A 71 -4.06 -15.94 3.92
N GLU A 72 -4.65 -15.99 2.73
CA GLU A 72 -4.33 -16.97 1.70
C GLU A 72 -2.89 -16.82 1.19
N LYS A 73 -2.45 -15.57 0.91
CA LYS A 73 -1.07 -15.30 0.52
C LYS A 73 -0.09 -15.80 1.57
N MET A 74 -0.30 -15.44 2.84
CA MET A 74 0.57 -15.88 3.93
C MET A 74 0.61 -17.41 4.08
N SER A 75 -0.54 -18.07 3.87
CA SER A 75 -0.62 -19.53 3.90
C SER A 75 0.17 -20.18 2.75
N LYS A 76 0.16 -19.57 1.55
CA LYS A 76 0.97 -20.00 0.41
C LYS A 76 2.47 -19.82 0.67
N ASP A 77 2.83 -18.79 1.42
CA ASP A 77 4.21 -18.51 1.84
C ASP A 77 4.64 -19.37 3.08
N ASN A 78 3.85 -20.41 3.42
CA ASN A 78 4.05 -21.30 4.55
C ASN A 78 4.06 -20.61 5.93
N PHE A 79 3.45 -19.44 6.03
CA PHE A 79 3.34 -18.69 7.28
C PHE A 79 1.87 -18.52 7.68
N ARG A 80 1.38 -19.41 8.53
CA ARG A 80 -0.02 -19.39 8.97
C ARG A 80 -0.21 -18.53 10.20
N VAL A 81 -1.17 -17.63 10.15
CA VAL A 81 -1.60 -16.79 11.28
C VAL A 81 -3.10 -16.93 11.52
N SER A 82 -3.53 -16.72 12.75
CA SER A 82 -4.95 -16.72 13.08
C SER A 82 -5.65 -15.49 12.49
N ARG A 83 -6.95 -15.60 12.21
CA ARG A 83 -7.77 -14.48 11.75
C ARG A 83 -7.77 -13.32 12.76
N ALA A 84 -7.77 -13.63 14.05
CA ALA A 84 -7.68 -12.62 15.12
C ALA A 84 -6.33 -11.89 15.10
N THR A 85 -5.23 -12.59 14.85
CA THR A 85 -3.90 -12.00 14.71
C THR A 85 -3.83 -11.05 13.52
N LEU A 86 -4.35 -11.48 12.35
CA LEU A 86 -4.44 -10.61 11.16
C LEU A 86 -5.23 -9.33 11.47
N TYR A 87 -6.43 -9.49 12.01
CA TYR A 87 -7.30 -8.35 12.30
C TYR A 87 -6.65 -7.35 13.28
N ASN A 88 -6.09 -7.84 14.38
CA ASN A 88 -5.46 -6.98 15.39
C ASN A 88 -4.20 -6.28 14.84
N THR A 89 -3.40 -6.98 14.03
CA THR A 89 -2.21 -6.41 13.40
C THR A 89 -2.59 -5.37 12.36
N MET A 90 -3.61 -5.62 11.54
CA MET A 90 -4.09 -4.64 10.56
C MET A 90 -4.66 -3.38 11.21
N ARG A 91 -5.32 -3.50 12.38
CA ARG A 91 -5.74 -2.32 13.15
C ARG A 91 -4.55 -1.44 13.55
N LEU A 92 -3.46 -2.07 14.04
CA LEU A 92 -2.22 -1.37 14.36
C LEU A 92 -1.63 -0.68 13.12
N PHE A 93 -1.59 -1.37 11.98
CA PHE A 93 -1.06 -0.78 10.75
C PHE A 93 -1.89 0.41 10.24
N ILE A 94 -3.20 0.39 10.42
CA ILE A 94 -4.06 1.54 10.10
C ILE A 94 -3.76 2.71 11.06
N GLU A 95 -3.57 2.46 12.33
CA GLU A 95 -3.19 3.47 13.33
C GLU A 95 -1.83 4.13 12.98
N LEU A 96 -0.87 3.33 12.54
CA LEU A 96 0.46 3.78 12.11
C LEU A 96 0.50 4.40 10.70
N ARG A 97 -0.61 4.45 10.00
CA ARG A 97 -0.67 4.90 8.60
C ARG A 97 0.22 4.09 7.65
N LEU A 98 0.44 2.83 7.96
CA LEU A 98 1.11 1.89 7.06
C LEU A 98 0.13 1.26 6.06
N VAL A 99 -1.17 1.26 6.42
CA VAL A 99 -2.27 0.69 5.62
C VAL A 99 -3.47 1.62 5.68
N VAL A 100 -4.14 1.79 4.57
CA VAL A 100 -5.46 2.42 4.48
C VAL A 100 -6.53 1.35 4.38
N ARG A 101 -7.67 1.60 5.00
CA ARG A 101 -8.87 0.77 4.91
C ARG A 101 -9.93 1.48 4.08
N HIS A 102 -10.31 0.88 2.97
CA HIS A 102 -11.37 1.34 2.09
C HIS A 102 -12.68 0.59 2.38
N ARG A 103 -13.77 1.32 2.42
CA ARG A 103 -15.13 0.77 2.53
C ARG A 103 -15.82 0.93 1.18
N PHE A 104 -15.61 -0.02 0.31
CA PHE A 104 -16.31 -0.09 -0.97
C PHE A 104 -17.70 -0.70 -0.80
N ILE A 105 -18.52 -0.63 -1.86
CA ILE A 105 -19.88 -1.19 -1.83
C ILE A 105 -19.80 -2.71 -1.58
N GLY A 106 -20.38 -3.15 -0.46
CA GLY A 106 -20.46 -4.57 -0.10
C GLY A 106 -19.14 -5.22 0.36
N GLN A 107 -18.02 -4.48 0.40
CA GLN A 107 -16.72 -5.06 0.78
C GLN A 107 -15.78 -4.06 1.48
N THR A 108 -14.96 -4.60 2.37
CA THR A 108 -13.84 -3.87 2.96
C THR A 108 -12.56 -4.33 2.29
N LYS A 109 -11.78 -3.39 1.77
CA LYS A 109 -10.46 -3.63 1.20
C LYS A 109 -9.42 -2.82 1.95
N TYR A 110 -8.18 -3.23 1.82
CA TYR A 110 -7.01 -2.60 2.41
C TYR A 110 -5.99 -2.32 1.34
N GLU A 111 -5.15 -1.34 1.56
CA GLU A 111 -4.08 -0.94 0.65
C GLU A 111 -2.87 -0.47 1.45
N ALA A 112 -1.65 -0.84 1.01
CA ALA A 112 -0.42 -0.30 1.56
C ALA A 112 -0.30 1.18 1.17
N CYS A 113 -0.12 2.08 2.17
CA CYS A 113 -0.17 3.51 1.89
C CYS A 113 1.18 4.23 1.98
N TYR A 114 2.23 3.59 2.49
CA TYR A 114 3.53 4.22 2.57
C TYR A 114 4.19 4.26 1.17
N ASN A 115 4.52 5.47 0.73
CA ASN A 115 5.07 5.74 -0.61
C ASN A 115 4.13 5.32 -1.76
N ASN A 116 2.82 5.33 -1.50
CA ASN A 116 1.80 5.18 -2.52
C ASN A 116 1.21 6.54 -2.85
N ASP A 117 1.14 6.86 -4.14
CA ASP A 117 0.63 8.16 -4.59
C ASP A 117 -0.86 8.28 -4.29
N GLU A 118 -1.28 9.48 -3.86
CA GLU A 118 -2.68 9.79 -3.59
C GLU A 118 -3.47 9.70 -4.92
N HIS A 119 -4.46 8.82 -4.98
CA HIS A 119 -5.28 8.57 -6.17
C HIS A 119 -6.78 8.59 -5.85
N ILE A 120 -7.58 8.59 -6.91
CA ILE A 120 -9.04 8.69 -6.84
C ILE A 120 -9.63 7.33 -7.19
N HIS A 121 -10.58 6.87 -6.38
CA HIS A 121 -11.30 5.63 -6.62
C HIS A 121 -12.61 5.90 -7.36
N GLN A 122 -12.78 5.37 -8.55
CA GLN A 122 -14.06 5.32 -9.24
C GLN A 122 -14.74 3.98 -8.95
N ILE A 123 -15.98 4.03 -8.47
CA ILE A 123 -16.72 2.84 -8.01
C ILE A 123 -18.00 2.70 -8.84
N CYS A 124 -18.16 1.58 -9.50
CA CYS A 124 -19.41 1.26 -10.19
C CYS A 124 -20.51 0.93 -9.18
N THR A 125 -21.59 1.70 -9.18
CA THR A 125 -22.74 1.47 -8.28
C THR A 125 -23.54 0.21 -8.61
N VAL A 126 -23.35 -0.36 -9.80
CA VAL A 126 -24.08 -1.56 -10.25
C VAL A 126 -23.36 -2.84 -9.87
N CYS A 127 -22.06 -2.93 -10.16
CA CYS A 127 -21.29 -4.17 -9.94
C CYS A 127 -20.23 -4.06 -8.83
N GLY A 128 -20.02 -2.88 -8.25
CA GLY A 128 -19.01 -2.66 -7.21
C GLY A 128 -17.56 -2.67 -7.72
N ALA A 129 -17.34 -2.74 -9.04
CA ALA A 129 -15.98 -2.66 -9.60
C ALA A 129 -15.32 -1.34 -9.22
N VAL A 130 -14.04 -1.40 -8.85
CA VAL A 130 -13.23 -0.25 -8.46
C VAL A 130 -12.11 -0.07 -9.45
N THR A 131 -11.93 1.16 -9.93
CA THR A 131 -10.79 1.57 -10.77
C THR A 131 -10.12 2.79 -10.15
N GLU A 132 -8.82 2.90 -10.34
CA GLU A 132 -8.02 4.05 -9.90
C GLU A 132 -7.92 5.08 -11.02
N ILE A 133 -8.05 6.36 -10.67
CA ILE A 133 -7.92 7.47 -11.59
C ILE A 133 -6.87 8.44 -11.05
N GLU A 134 -5.94 8.80 -11.88
CA GLU A 134 -5.01 9.91 -11.63
C GLU A 134 -5.62 11.22 -12.13
N SER A 135 -5.69 12.22 -11.29
CA SER A 135 -6.17 13.56 -11.67
C SER A 135 -5.34 14.64 -11.00
N THR A 136 -4.32 15.11 -11.72
CA THR A 136 -3.46 16.20 -11.26
C THR A 136 -4.23 17.45 -10.81
N PRO A 137 -5.28 17.92 -11.51
CA PRO A 137 -6.03 19.07 -11.05
C PRO A 137 -6.67 18.89 -9.67
N ILE A 138 -7.24 17.72 -9.40
CA ILE A 138 -7.90 17.43 -8.12
C ILE A 138 -6.87 17.29 -7.01
N THR A 139 -5.80 16.53 -7.22
CA THR A 139 -4.74 16.34 -6.22
C THR A 139 -4.04 17.66 -5.91
N THR A 140 -3.79 18.51 -6.92
CA THR A 140 -3.24 19.85 -6.72
C THR A 140 -4.19 20.74 -5.91
N ALA A 141 -5.48 20.77 -6.24
CA ALA A 141 -6.45 21.56 -5.48
C ALA A 141 -6.53 21.15 -4.01
N ILE A 142 -6.46 19.85 -3.71
CA ILE A 142 -6.41 19.34 -2.35
C ILE A 142 -5.08 19.70 -1.66
N ALA A 143 -3.95 19.62 -2.38
CA ALA A 143 -2.64 19.96 -1.84
C ALA A 143 -2.53 21.46 -1.47
N GLU A 144 -3.08 22.35 -2.29
CA GLU A 144 -3.08 23.80 -2.09
C GLU A 144 -4.10 24.27 -1.05
N THR A 145 -5.06 23.42 -0.67
CA THR A 145 -6.07 23.78 0.33
C THR A 145 -5.43 23.95 1.71
N LYS A 146 -5.63 25.10 2.33
CA LYS A 146 -5.16 25.39 3.70
C LYS A 146 -6.10 24.80 4.73
N PHE A 147 -5.63 23.82 5.47
CA PHE A 147 -6.35 23.23 6.60
C PHE A 147 -5.97 23.96 7.89
N THR A 148 -6.96 24.59 8.56
CA THR A 148 -6.73 25.27 9.83
C THR A 148 -6.97 24.33 10.99
N ARG A 149 -6.10 24.35 12.02
CA ARG A 149 -6.14 23.53 13.24
C ARG A 149 -5.72 22.07 13.07
N PHE A 150 -5.71 21.53 11.83
CA PHE A 150 -5.33 20.14 11.56
C PHE A 150 -4.29 20.07 10.48
N ARG A 151 -3.36 19.12 10.61
CA ARG A 151 -2.43 18.76 9.54
C ARG A 151 -3.11 17.72 8.63
N LYS A 152 -3.01 17.90 7.32
CA LYS A 152 -3.41 16.87 6.37
C LYS A 152 -2.38 15.75 6.38
N ASP A 153 -2.81 14.52 6.65
CA ASP A 153 -1.98 13.31 6.60
C ASP A 153 -2.21 12.46 5.34
N GLY A 154 -3.16 12.85 4.50
CA GLY A 154 -3.58 12.17 3.28
C GLY A 154 -5.07 12.37 3.03
N PHE A 155 -5.56 11.83 1.91
CA PHE A 155 -6.98 11.82 1.60
C PHE A 155 -7.38 10.53 0.88
N SER A 156 -8.66 10.21 0.86
CA SER A 156 -9.26 9.21 -0.01
C SER A 156 -10.48 9.84 -0.67
N LEU A 157 -10.52 9.83 -2.01
CA LEU A 157 -11.64 10.36 -2.79
C LEU A 157 -12.32 9.21 -3.54
N TYR A 158 -13.65 9.15 -3.39
CA TYR A 158 -14.47 8.15 -4.05
C TYR A 158 -15.48 8.82 -4.97
N ILE A 159 -15.58 8.33 -6.20
CA ILE A 159 -16.54 8.77 -7.22
C ILE A 159 -17.42 7.56 -7.54
N TYR A 160 -18.73 7.75 -7.45
CA TYR A 160 -19.75 6.72 -7.68
C TYR A 160 -20.50 6.97 -8.99
#